data_ff2485bbce627b34c4ae3ff5899e2709
#
_entry.id   ff2485bbce627b34c4ae3ff5899e2709
#
_cell.length_a   1.000
_cell.length_b   1.000
_cell.length_c   1.000
_cell.angle_alpha   90.00
_cell.angle_beta   90.00
_cell.angle_gamma   90.00
#
_symmetry.space_group_name_H-M   'P 1'
#
loop_
_entity.id
_entity.type
_entity.pdbx_description
1 polymer ?
#
loop_
_entity_poly.entity_id
_entity_poly.type
_entity_poly.pdbx_seq_one_letter_code
_entity_poly.pdbx_strand_id
1 'polypeptide(L)'
;MGARKHIKAEERKAALKTQYFAKLKGCPSSPRKMHYVVDMIRGMEVNRALGVLRFSKKAAAADVEKLLRSAINNWEQKNDRKAEAGELFITRVFVDEGVTLKRMRPAPQGRGYRIRKRSNHVTLFVDAKTNDVKE
;
A
#
# COMPACT_ATOMS: atom_id res chain seq x y z
N MET A 1 -27.16 25.21 -6.65
CA MET A 1 -27.01 23.95 -5.91
C MET A 1 -25.70 23.19 -6.17
N GLY A 2 -24.77 23.64 -6.99
CA GLY A 2 -23.51 22.96 -7.33
C GLY A 2 -22.26 23.37 -6.57
N ALA A 3 -22.20 24.58 -6.01
CA ALA A 3 -20.97 25.17 -5.46
C ALA A 3 -20.29 24.33 -4.38
N ARG A 4 -21.03 23.78 -3.41
CA ARG A 4 -20.49 22.99 -2.30
C ARG A 4 -19.80 21.68 -2.77
N LYS A 5 -20.35 21.02 -3.78
CA LYS A 5 -19.74 19.79 -4.36
C LYS A 5 -18.47 20.15 -5.14
N HIS A 6 -18.47 21.24 -5.86
CA HIS A 6 -17.34 21.73 -6.63
C HIS A 6 -16.17 22.11 -5.70
N ILE A 7 -16.43 22.93 -4.67
CA ILE A 7 -15.43 23.33 -3.67
C ILE A 7 -14.79 22.09 -3.01
N LYS A 8 -15.61 21.14 -2.52
CA LYS A 8 -15.08 19.90 -1.93
C LYS A 8 -14.29 19.05 -2.92
N ALA A 9 -14.63 19.05 -4.19
CA ALA A 9 -13.89 18.34 -5.22
C ALA A 9 -12.53 19.01 -5.49
N GLU A 10 -12.47 20.32 -5.49
CA GLU A 10 -11.21 21.07 -5.65
C GLU A 10 -10.30 20.91 -4.43
N GLU A 11 -10.84 20.99 -3.21
CA GLU A 11 -10.10 20.71 -1.98
C GLU A 11 -9.48 19.31 -1.99
N ARG A 12 -10.24 18.28 -2.41
CA ARG A 12 -9.71 16.92 -2.55
C ARG A 12 -8.61 16.83 -3.61
N LYS A 13 -8.78 17.48 -4.75
CA LYS A 13 -7.75 17.53 -5.80
C LYS A 13 -6.47 18.21 -5.30
N ALA A 14 -6.62 19.32 -4.58
CA ALA A 14 -5.51 20.03 -3.97
C ALA A 14 -4.78 19.15 -2.95
N ALA A 15 -5.51 18.50 -2.04
CA ALA A 15 -4.94 17.58 -1.05
C ALA A 15 -4.23 16.37 -1.69
N LEU A 16 -4.73 15.85 -2.82
CA LEU A 16 -4.06 14.76 -3.54
C LEU A 16 -2.76 15.17 -4.21
N LYS A 17 -2.61 16.45 -4.57
CA LYS A 17 -1.35 16.95 -5.15
C LYS A 17 -0.21 16.95 -4.14
N THR A 18 -0.51 17.15 -2.87
CA THR A 18 0.48 17.17 -1.78
C THR A 18 0.77 15.78 -1.18
N GLN A 19 0.00 14.75 -1.56
CA GLN A 19 0.20 13.40 -1.06
C GLN A 19 1.04 12.56 -2.03
N TYR A 20 1.94 11.77 -1.46
CA TYR A 20 2.80 10.87 -2.21
C TYR A 20 2.42 9.44 -1.89
N PHE A 21 1.88 8.73 -2.87
CA PHE A 21 1.40 7.38 -2.68
C PHE A 21 1.63 6.50 -3.92
N ALA A 22 1.63 5.20 -3.70
CA ALA A 22 1.55 4.20 -4.75
C ALA A 22 0.44 3.17 -4.44
N LYS A 23 -0.14 2.59 -5.48
CA LYS A 23 -1.21 1.59 -5.37
C LYS A 23 -0.87 0.33 -6.15
N LEU A 24 -0.89 -0.81 -5.46
CA LEU A 24 -0.87 -2.13 -6.05
C LEU A 24 -2.30 -2.64 -6.17
N LYS A 25 -2.76 -2.93 -7.37
CA LYS A 25 -4.13 -3.41 -7.63
C LYS A 25 -4.12 -4.87 -8.04
N GLY A 26 -5.08 -5.66 -7.52
CA GLY A 26 -5.32 -7.03 -7.97
C GLY A 26 -4.22 -8.03 -7.63
N CYS A 27 -3.49 -7.84 -6.54
CA CYS A 27 -2.50 -8.81 -6.09
C CYS A 27 -3.17 -10.15 -5.74
N PRO A 28 -2.76 -11.30 -6.35
CA PRO A 28 -3.42 -12.58 -6.18
C PRO A 28 -3.06 -13.28 -4.88
N SER A 29 -3.12 -12.56 -3.78
CA SER A 29 -2.88 -13.10 -2.43
C SER A 29 -4.01 -12.71 -1.49
N SER A 30 -4.16 -13.46 -0.39
CA SER A 30 -5.18 -13.15 0.61
C SER A 30 -4.83 -11.84 1.34
N PRO A 31 -5.81 -10.92 1.56
CA PRO A 31 -5.60 -9.68 2.32
C PRO A 31 -4.97 -9.92 3.68
N ARG A 32 -5.40 -10.97 4.41
CA ARG A 32 -4.84 -11.34 5.71
C ARG A 32 -3.34 -11.63 5.66
N LYS A 33 -2.87 -12.33 4.60
CA LYS A 33 -1.44 -12.61 4.43
C LYS A 33 -0.65 -11.34 4.08
N MET A 34 -1.25 -10.44 3.33
CA MET A 34 -0.68 -9.15 3.00
C MET A 34 -0.56 -8.24 4.22
N HIS A 35 -1.56 -8.23 5.12
CA HIS A 35 -1.52 -7.47 6.37
C HIS A 35 -0.29 -7.78 7.21
N TYR A 36 0.09 -9.05 7.37
CA TYR A 36 1.29 -9.41 8.13
C TYR A 36 2.58 -8.78 7.59
N VAL A 37 2.68 -8.60 6.27
CA VAL A 37 3.85 -7.95 5.66
C VAL A 37 3.79 -6.43 5.84
N VAL A 38 2.63 -5.86 5.61
CA VAL A 38 2.40 -4.42 5.71
C VAL A 38 2.60 -3.91 7.14
N ASP A 39 2.16 -4.67 8.13
CA ASP A 39 2.28 -4.29 9.54
C ASP A 39 3.74 -4.27 10.02
N MET A 40 4.62 -5.09 9.41
CA MET A 40 6.05 -5.06 9.72
C MET A 40 6.74 -3.73 9.34
N ILE A 41 6.23 -3.05 8.31
CA ILE A 41 6.87 -1.83 7.76
C ILE A 41 6.14 -0.54 8.11
N ARG A 42 4.98 -0.62 8.76
CA ARG A 42 4.18 0.55 9.12
C ARG A 42 4.95 1.50 10.04
N GLY A 43 5.01 2.78 9.67
CA GLY A 43 5.70 3.80 10.45
C GLY A 43 7.24 3.73 10.40
N MET A 44 7.81 2.84 9.59
CA MET A 44 9.26 2.73 9.45
C MET A 44 9.83 3.75 8.46
N GLU A 45 11.11 4.05 8.64
CA GLU A 45 11.94 4.69 7.62
C GLU A 45 11.99 3.81 6.36
N VAL A 46 11.95 4.45 5.19
CA VAL A 46 11.86 3.78 3.89
C VAL A 46 13.05 2.85 3.63
N ASN A 47 14.28 3.27 3.90
CA ASN A 47 15.48 2.45 3.68
C ASN A 47 15.49 1.20 4.56
N ARG A 48 15.11 1.37 5.83
CA ARG A 48 14.97 0.24 6.76
C ARG A 48 13.85 -0.71 6.33
N ALA A 49 12.71 -0.17 5.88
CA ALA A 49 11.60 -0.96 5.37
C ALA A 49 11.98 -1.79 4.13
N LEU A 50 12.75 -1.22 3.19
CA LEU A 50 13.28 -1.96 2.04
C LEU A 50 14.17 -3.14 2.48
N GLY A 51 15.03 -2.94 3.48
CA GLY A 51 15.84 -4.01 4.07
C GLY A 51 14.99 -5.12 4.66
N VAL A 52 13.98 -4.77 5.48
CA VAL A 52 13.06 -5.75 6.10
C VAL A 52 12.29 -6.55 5.04
N LEU A 53 11.79 -5.89 4.00
CA LEU A 53 11.06 -6.55 2.92
C LEU A 53 11.93 -7.49 2.11
N ARG A 54 13.17 -7.09 1.78
CA ARG A 54 14.10 -7.88 0.99
C ARG A 54 14.50 -9.18 1.69
N PHE A 55 14.68 -9.15 3.00
CA PHE A 55 15.05 -10.35 3.78
C PHE A 55 13.84 -11.14 4.30
N SER A 56 12.62 -10.69 4.04
CA SER A 56 11.40 -11.39 4.44
C SER A 56 11.18 -12.65 3.60
N LYS A 57 10.93 -13.79 4.26
CA LYS A 57 10.60 -15.07 3.59
C LYS A 57 9.19 -15.12 3.00
N LYS A 58 8.37 -14.08 3.18
CA LYS A 58 6.97 -14.05 2.72
C LYS A 58 6.89 -13.60 1.27
N ALA A 59 6.22 -14.37 0.40
CA ALA A 59 6.06 -14.05 -1.03
C ALA A 59 5.49 -12.64 -1.28
N ALA A 60 4.53 -12.21 -0.45
CA ALA A 60 3.94 -10.88 -0.54
C ALA A 60 4.95 -9.72 -0.31
N ALA A 61 6.11 -9.98 0.30
CA ALA A 61 7.11 -8.95 0.56
C ALA A 61 7.72 -8.40 -0.73
N ALA A 62 7.93 -9.23 -1.73
CA ALA A 62 8.47 -8.81 -3.03
C ALA A 62 7.55 -7.82 -3.76
N ASP A 63 6.23 -8.03 -3.67
CA ASP A 63 5.25 -7.14 -4.29
C ASP A 63 5.18 -5.79 -3.54
N VAL A 64 5.24 -5.83 -2.22
CA VAL A 64 5.26 -4.61 -1.37
C VAL A 64 6.58 -3.84 -1.54
N GLU A 65 7.72 -4.52 -1.74
CA GLU A 65 9.01 -3.87 -2.03
C GLU A 65 8.93 -3.06 -3.33
N LYS A 66 8.38 -3.65 -4.41
CA LYS A 66 8.18 -2.95 -5.69
C LYS A 66 7.25 -1.75 -5.53
N LEU A 67 6.18 -1.92 -4.75
CA LEU A 67 5.24 -0.84 -4.47
C LEU A 67 5.90 0.31 -3.71
N LEU A 68 6.74 0.00 -2.71
CA LEU A 68 7.48 1.00 -1.94
C LEU A 68 8.47 1.78 -2.83
N ARG A 69 9.21 1.10 -3.70
CA ARG A 69 10.08 1.76 -4.69
C ARG A 69 9.31 2.69 -5.63
N SER A 70 8.13 2.27 -6.07
CA SER A 70 7.24 3.13 -6.87
C SER A 70 6.79 4.37 -6.08
N ALA A 71 6.49 4.24 -4.79
CA ALA A 71 6.10 5.38 -3.95
C ALA A 71 7.26 6.38 -3.76
N ILE A 72 8.50 5.89 -3.61
CA ILE A 72 9.70 6.73 -3.54
C ILE A 72 9.87 7.51 -4.84
N ASN A 73 9.83 6.83 -5.99
CA ASN A 73 9.95 7.47 -7.30
C ASN A 73 8.87 8.53 -7.53
N ASN A 74 7.64 8.27 -7.10
CA ASN A 74 6.56 9.26 -7.18
C ASN A 74 6.82 10.50 -6.33
N TRP A 75 7.45 10.33 -5.16
CA TRP A 75 7.87 11.42 -4.31
C TRP A 75 9.01 12.23 -4.96
N GLU A 76 10.04 11.56 -5.47
CA GLU A 76 11.19 12.18 -6.14
C GLU A 76 10.77 12.98 -7.38
N GLN A 77 9.88 12.43 -8.20
CA GLN A 77 9.35 13.11 -9.39
C GLN A 77 8.54 14.37 -9.06
N LYS A 78 7.80 14.36 -7.95
CA LYS A 78 7.00 15.53 -7.56
C LYS A 78 7.84 16.63 -6.90
N ASN A 79 8.97 16.28 -6.29
CA ASN A 79 9.83 17.22 -5.60
C ASN A 79 11.08 17.60 -6.41
N ASP A 80 11.23 17.04 -7.63
CA ASP A 80 12.37 17.25 -8.53
C ASP A 80 13.74 17.04 -7.86
N ARG A 81 13.79 16.18 -6.84
CA ARG A 81 15.03 15.83 -6.10
C ARG A 81 14.99 14.38 -5.62
N LYS A 82 16.17 13.81 -5.44
CA LYS A 82 16.31 12.50 -4.81
C LYS A 82 16.08 12.58 -3.30
N ALA A 83 15.50 11.52 -2.75
CA ALA A 83 15.32 11.41 -1.31
C ALA A 83 16.65 11.15 -0.60
N GLU A 84 16.94 11.89 0.46
CA GLU A 84 18.09 11.64 1.32
C GLU A 84 17.84 10.43 2.24
N ALA A 85 18.94 9.81 2.71
CA ALA A 85 18.84 8.70 3.64
C ALA A 85 18.22 9.17 4.96
N GLY A 86 17.15 8.49 5.41
CA GLY A 86 16.47 8.84 6.66
C GLY A 86 15.38 9.91 6.53
N GLU A 87 15.20 10.50 5.36
CA GLU A 87 14.21 11.56 5.15
C GLU A 87 12.77 11.03 5.05
N LEU A 88 12.58 9.91 4.32
CA LEU A 88 11.26 9.39 4.02
C LEU A 88 10.79 8.33 5.00
N PHE A 89 9.53 8.43 5.40
CA PHE A 89 8.85 7.49 6.28
C PHE A 89 7.55 6.99 5.65
N ILE A 90 7.18 5.77 5.99
CA ILE A 90 5.89 5.19 5.63
C ILE A 90 4.85 5.71 6.62
N THR A 91 4.03 6.66 6.20
CA THR A 91 3.03 7.29 7.06
C THR A 91 1.78 6.44 7.22
N ARG A 92 1.26 5.92 6.12
CA ARG A 92 0.02 5.13 6.11
C ARG A 92 0.11 4.01 5.10
N VAL A 93 -0.40 2.83 5.47
CA VAL A 93 -0.56 1.70 4.55
C VAL A 93 -1.91 1.04 4.78
N PHE A 94 -2.63 0.79 3.69
CA PHE A 94 -3.93 0.13 3.68
C PHE A 94 -3.89 -1.11 2.81
N VAL A 95 -4.60 -2.14 3.23
CA VAL A 95 -4.84 -3.36 2.46
C VAL A 95 -6.34 -3.57 2.35
N ASP A 96 -6.84 -3.44 1.14
CA ASP A 96 -8.26 -3.59 0.84
C ASP A 96 -8.53 -4.95 0.18
N GLU A 97 -9.72 -5.49 0.39
CA GLU A 97 -10.14 -6.70 -0.29
C GLU A 97 -10.40 -6.43 -1.78
N GLY A 98 -9.90 -7.33 -2.62
CA GLY A 98 -10.17 -7.32 -4.05
C GLY A 98 -11.17 -8.41 -4.46
N VAL A 99 -11.28 -8.63 -5.76
CA VAL A 99 -12.17 -9.64 -6.33
C VAL A 99 -11.82 -11.03 -5.81
N THR A 100 -12.84 -11.78 -5.37
CA THR A 100 -12.69 -13.16 -4.92
C THR A 100 -13.21 -14.12 -5.97
N LEU A 101 -12.35 -14.98 -6.50
CA LEU A 101 -12.72 -16.05 -7.41
C LEU A 101 -13.20 -17.26 -6.61
N LYS A 102 -14.44 -17.69 -6.86
CA LYS A 102 -15.03 -18.87 -6.23
C LYS A 102 -14.67 -20.11 -7.05
N ARG A 103 -14.18 -21.15 -6.38
CA ARG A 103 -13.85 -22.47 -6.96
C ARG A 103 -14.45 -23.55 -6.10
N MET A 104 -14.58 -24.74 -6.66
CA MET A 104 -15.02 -25.93 -5.92
C MET A 104 -13.93 -27.01 -5.97
N ARG A 105 -13.81 -27.73 -4.87
CA ARG A 105 -12.96 -28.91 -4.76
C ARG A 105 -13.88 -30.09 -4.45
N PRO A 106 -13.78 -31.21 -5.21
CA PRO A 106 -14.59 -32.39 -4.92
C PRO A 106 -14.28 -32.95 -3.52
N ALA A 107 -15.31 -33.44 -2.86
CA ALA A 107 -15.28 -34.08 -1.55
C ALA A 107 -15.97 -35.46 -1.65
N PRO A 108 -15.73 -36.36 -0.67
CA PRO A 108 -16.44 -37.65 -0.62
C PRO A 108 -17.96 -37.50 -0.63
N GLN A 109 -18.65 -38.56 -1.11
CA GLN A 109 -20.13 -38.63 -1.16
C GLN A 109 -20.79 -37.58 -2.05
N GLY A 110 -20.15 -37.16 -3.17
CA GLY A 110 -20.74 -36.22 -4.12
C GLY A 110 -20.83 -34.79 -3.61
N ARG A 111 -20.19 -34.46 -2.48
CA ARG A 111 -20.14 -33.11 -1.91
C ARG A 111 -19.02 -32.27 -2.55
N GLY A 112 -19.12 -30.96 -2.43
CA GLY A 112 -18.09 -30.02 -2.91
C GLY A 112 -17.69 -29.02 -1.82
N TYR A 113 -16.39 -28.79 -1.65
CA TYR A 113 -15.87 -27.74 -0.79
C TYR A 113 -15.66 -26.45 -1.60
N ARG A 114 -16.11 -25.33 -1.05
CA ARG A 114 -15.91 -24.02 -1.65
C ARG A 114 -14.49 -23.53 -1.36
N ILE A 115 -13.76 -23.16 -2.43
CA ILE A 115 -12.45 -22.49 -2.34
C ILE A 115 -12.63 -21.05 -2.78
N ARG A 116 -12.10 -20.12 -2.01
CA ARG A 116 -12.07 -18.70 -2.33
C ARG A 116 -10.64 -18.30 -2.65
N LYS A 117 -10.37 -17.99 -3.92
CA LYS A 117 -9.11 -17.37 -4.37
C LYS A 117 -9.27 -15.88 -4.21
N ARG A 118 -8.75 -15.31 -3.12
CA ARG A 118 -8.87 -13.90 -2.77
C ARG A 118 -7.76 -13.10 -3.42
N SER A 119 -8.08 -11.87 -3.81
CA SER A 119 -7.10 -10.86 -4.17
C SER A 119 -7.17 -9.68 -3.22
N ASN A 120 -6.18 -8.80 -3.29
CA ASN A 120 -6.12 -7.59 -2.47
C ASN A 120 -5.60 -6.40 -3.28
N HIS A 121 -5.80 -5.23 -2.70
CA HIS A 121 -5.24 -3.96 -3.16
C HIS A 121 -4.46 -3.34 -2.01
N VAL A 122 -3.26 -2.85 -2.28
CA VAL A 122 -2.43 -2.18 -1.29
C VAL A 122 -2.24 -0.74 -1.69
N THR A 123 -2.49 0.19 -0.78
CA THR A 123 -2.20 1.61 -0.95
C THR A 123 -1.18 2.02 0.10
N LEU A 124 -0.04 2.56 -0.32
CA LEU A 124 1.06 2.95 0.54
C LEU A 124 1.36 4.44 0.34
N PHE A 125 1.48 5.16 1.44
CA PHE A 125 1.81 6.58 1.49
C PHE A 125 3.19 6.76 2.11
N VAL A 126 4.00 7.58 1.48
CA VAL A 126 5.30 8.02 2.00
C VAL A 126 5.30 9.53 2.16
N ASP A 127 6.01 10.03 3.17
CA ASP A 127 6.17 11.45 3.38
C ASP A 127 7.53 11.72 4.05
N ALA A 128 8.04 12.93 3.89
CA ALA A 128 9.20 13.38 4.63
C ALA A 128 8.80 13.59 6.10
N LYS A 129 9.71 13.27 7.03
CA LYS A 129 9.50 13.56 8.43
C LYS A 129 9.50 15.08 8.62
N THR A 130 8.34 15.68 8.73
CA THR A 130 8.23 17.05 9.27
C THR A 130 8.67 16.98 10.72
N ASN A 131 9.78 17.63 11.02
CA ASN A 131 10.19 17.88 12.41
C ASN A 131 9.22 18.92 12.99
N ASP A 132 7.98 18.51 13.23
CA ASP A 132 7.10 19.25 14.11
C ASP A 132 7.61 19.04 15.54
N VAL A 133 8.64 19.80 15.87
CA VAL A 133 8.96 20.11 17.26
C VAL A 133 7.78 20.94 17.74
N LYS A 134 6.79 20.26 18.32
CA LYS A 134 5.86 20.93 19.22
C LYS A 134 6.60 21.12 20.53
N GLU A 135 7.10 22.34 20.74
CA GLU A 135 7.35 22.87 22.06
C GLU A 135 6.06 22.87 22.88
#